data_ca233475de72ffb35bcadef150350856
#
_entry.id   ca233475de72ffb35bcadef150350856
#
_cell.length_a   1.000
_cell.length_b   1.000
_cell.length_c   1.000
_cell.angle_alpha   90.00
_cell.angle_beta   90.00
_cell.angle_gamma   90.00
#
_symmetry.space_group_name_H-M   'P 1'
#
loop_
_entity.id
_entity.type
_entity.pdbx_description
1 polymer ?
#
loop_
_entity_poly.entity_id
_entity_poly.type
_entity_poly.pdbx_seq_one_letter_code
_entity_poly.pdbx_strand_id
1 'polypeptide(L)'
;MSWGSLCLLSACDAGHGRQVEAALLLAGKNRIELQKVLEHYKEDEEKYRATCFLIENMPFYGFYEGKALENYHKYYEILSDTLCNAQIVADSLEKADGPFSLSQLTYKRDIETVDSAFLVNHIEWAFKVRREQPWGKNVSFDDFCEYILPYRIGDEPLSAWREELYNRYNPILDMARTSTEAEDPLFAARLLYDSISKIQVLYTTVQPLGPHVGPSVVDYRAGPCRDFTDMMTYAFRAVGL
;
A
#
# COMPACT_ATOMS: atom_id res chain seq x y z
N MET A 1 -19.80 -39.47 -13.67
CA MET A 1 -18.66 -39.15 -14.53
C MET A 1 -18.85 -37.72 -14.99
N SER A 2 -18.20 -36.79 -14.32
CA SER A 2 -18.29 -35.38 -14.65
C SER A 2 -16.88 -34.89 -14.96
N TRP A 3 -16.60 -34.73 -16.23
CA TRP A 3 -15.41 -34.06 -16.77
C TRP A 3 -15.76 -32.59 -16.96
N GLY A 4 -15.42 -31.75 -16.02
CA GLY A 4 -15.74 -30.35 -16.10
C GLY A 4 -14.94 -29.51 -15.14
N SER A 5 -13.59 -29.60 -15.19
CA SER A 5 -12.79 -28.68 -14.35
C SER A 5 -11.34 -28.51 -14.84
N LEU A 6 -11.11 -28.41 -16.14
CA LEU A 6 -9.73 -28.29 -16.66
C LEU A 6 -9.55 -27.17 -17.72
N CYS A 7 -10.43 -26.18 -17.78
CA CYS A 7 -10.32 -25.12 -18.81
C CYS A 7 -10.11 -23.70 -18.27
N LEU A 8 -9.88 -23.50 -16.97
CA LEU A 8 -9.73 -22.14 -16.40
C LEU A 8 -8.27 -21.66 -16.22
N LEU A 9 -7.27 -22.50 -16.57
CA LEU A 9 -5.85 -22.11 -16.50
C LEU A 9 -5.30 -21.48 -17.78
N SER A 10 -6.12 -21.22 -18.78
CA SER A 10 -5.66 -20.70 -20.08
C SER A 10 -5.64 -19.17 -20.18
N ALA A 11 -6.09 -18.42 -19.18
CA ALA A 11 -6.07 -16.96 -19.20
C ALA A 11 -4.84 -16.36 -18.50
N CYS A 12 -4.17 -17.09 -17.60
CA CYS A 12 -2.85 -16.70 -17.12
C CYS A 12 -1.81 -17.32 -18.05
N ASP A 13 -0.95 -16.49 -18.63
CA ASP A 13 0.23 -16.94 -19.35
C ASP A 13 0.91 -18.07 -18.53
N ALA A 14 1.33 -19.15 -19.17
CA ALA A 14 1.87 -20.36 -18.51
C ALA A 14 3.07 -20.06 -17.55
N GLY A 15 3.63 -18.87 -17.64
CA GLY A 15 4.62 -18.31 -16.73
C GLY A 15 4.02 -17.89 -15.37
N HIS A 16 2.99 -17.06 -15.38
CA HIS A 16 2.31 -16.57 -14.17
C HIS A 16 1.68 -17.71 -13.36
N GLY A 17 1.06 -18.69 -14.00
CA GLY A 17 0.48 -19.85 -13.29
C GLY A 17 1.50 -20.63 -12.45
N ARG A 18 2.76 -20.76 -12.90
CA ARG A 18 3.82 -21.42 -12.13
C ARG A 18 4.31 -20.56 -10.96
N GLN A 19 4.38 -19.24 -11.13
CA GLN A 19 4.80 -18.32 -10.07
C GLN A 19 3.77 -18.24 -8.95
N VAL A 20 2.48 -18.14 -9.30
CA VAL A 20 1.37 -18.20 -8.34
C VAL A 20 1.38 -19.51 -7.55
N GLU A 21 1.54 -20.66 -8.22
CA GLU A 21 1.59 -21.95 -7.52
C GLU A 21 2.80 -22.06 -6.58
N ALA A 22 3.96 -21.56 -7.01
CA ALA A 22 5.15 -21.47 -6.15
C ALA A 22 4.90 -20.58 -4.91
N ALA A 23 4.25 -19.44 -5.08
CA ALA A 23 3.86 -18.57 -3.97
C ALA A 23 2.86 -19.25 -3.03
N LEU A 24 1.85 -19.94 -3.58
CA LEU A 24 0.87 -20.71 -2.80
C LEU A 24 1.51 -21.86 -2.00
N LEU A 25 2.60 -22.45 -2.49
CA LEU A 25 3.36 -23.45 -1.72
C LEU A 25 4.08 -22.81 -0.53
N LEU A 26 4.60 -21.58 -0.68
CA LEU A 26 5.25 -20.82 0.39
C LEU A 26 4.26 -20.30 1.44
N ALA A 27 2.98 -20.16 1.08
CA ALA A 27 1.94 -19.69 2.00
C ALA A 27 1.62 -20.65 3.16
N GLY A 28 2.00 -21.93 3.03
CA GLY A 28 1.74 -22.92 4.06
C GLY A 28 0.24 -23.00 4.42
N LYS A 29 -0.12 -22.75 5.67
CA LYS A 29 -1.52 -22.80 6.12
C LYS A 29 -2.37 -21.67 5.53
N ASN A 30 -1.75 -20.53 5.18
CA ASN A 30 -2.44 -19.38 4.62
C ASN A 30 -2.85 -19.57 3.15
N ARG A 31 -2.38 -20.65 2.50
CA ARG A 31 -2.80 -21.01 1.13
C ARG A 31 -4.31 -20.95 0.94
N ILE A 32 -5.08 -21.37 1.94
CA ILE A 32 -6.55 -21.39 1.88
C ILE A 32 -7.12 -19.98 1.69
N GLU A 33 -6.57 -18.99 2.38
CA GLU A 33 -7.02 -17.60 2.25
C GLU A 33 -6.74 -17.05 0.85
N LEU A 34 -5.55 -17.31 0.31
CA LEU A 34 -5.19 -16.85 -1.03
C LEU A 34 -6.02 -17.54 -2.12
N GLN A 35 -6.29 -18.84 -1.95
CA GLN A 35 -7.17 -19.58 -2.87
C GLN A 35 -8.62 -19.09 -2.86
N LYS A 36 -9.14 -18.61 -1.72
CA LYS A 36 -10.47 -17.97 -1.66
C LYS A 36 -10.55 -16.74 -2.55
N VAL A 37 -9.50 -15.92 -2.62
CA VAL A 37 -9.47 -14.72 -3.48
C VAL A 37 -9.43 -15.09 -4.95
N LEU A 38 -8.62 -16.07 -5.33
CA LEU A 38 -8.59 -16.61 -6.70
C LEU A 38 -9.94 -17.16 -7.13
N GLU A 39 -10.60 -17.94 -6.26
CA GLU A 39 -11.94 -18.47 -6.54
C GLU A 39 -13.00 -17.36 -6.60
N HIS A 40 -12.88 -16.31 -5.76
CA HIS A 40 -13.78 -15.17 -5.75
C HIS A 40 -13.80 -14.43 -7.11
N TYR A 41 -12.63 -14.30 -7.73
CA TYR A 41 -12.49 -13.55 -9.00
C TYR A 41 -12.39 -14.44 -10.24
N LYS A 42 -12.64 -15.74 -10.15
CA LYS A 42 -12.48 -16.67 -11.28
C LYS A 42 -13.25 -16.32 -12.55
N GLU A 43 -14.38 -15.61 -12.42
CA GLU A 43 -15.21 -15.15 -13.54
C GLU A 43 -14.93 -13.69 -13.96
N ASP A 44 -14.07 -12.96 -13.23
CA ASP A 44 -13.62 -11.60 -13.55
C ASP A 44 -12.14 -11.64 -13.96
N GLU A 45 -11.88 -11.71 -15.27
CA GLU A 45 -10.55 -11.92 -15.83
C GLU A 45 -9.52 -10.88 -15.34
N GLU A 46 -9.89 -9.58 -15.33
CA GLU A 46 -8.96 -8.52 -14.92
C GLU A 46 -8.62 -8.63 -13.43
N LYS A 47 -9.61 -8.81 -12.56
CA LYS A 47 -9.37 -8.96 -11.12
C LYS A 47 -8.68 -10.27 -10.77
N TYR A 48 -8.93 -11.34 -11.52
CA TYR A 48 -8.22 -12.60 -11.37
C TYR A 48 -6.72 -12.42 -11.68
N ARG A 49 -6.39 -11.77 -12.79
CA ARG A 49 -5.00 -11.46 -13.17
C ARG A 49 -4.32 -10.55 -12.14
N ALA A 50 -5.03 -9.53 -11.65
CA ALA A 50 -4.54 -8.66 -10.57
C ALA A 50 -4.28 -9.44 -9.27
N THR A 51 -5.16 -10.41 -8.95
CA THR A 51 -4.95 -11.31 -7.80
C THR A 51 -3.72 -12.18 -7.99
N CYS A 52 -3.52 -12.74 -9.18
CA CYS A 52 -2.31 -13.51 -9.52
C CYS A 52 -1.06 -12.66 -9.33
N PHE A 53 -1.05 -11.42 -9.84
CA PHE A 53 0.06 -10.48 -9.68
C PHE A 53 0.38 -10.21 -8.20
N LEU A 54 -0.61 -9.97 -7.37
CA LEU A 54 -0.38 -9.74 -5.93
C LEU A 54 0.18 -10.98 -5.25
N ILE A 55 -0.36 -12.17 -5.54
CA ILE A 55 0.07 -13.42 -4.91
C ILE A 55 1.49 -13.81 -5.33
N GLU A 56 1.85 -13.70 -6.60
CA GLU A 56 3.19 -14.06 -7.08
C GLU A 56 4.29 -13.17 -6.50
N ASN A 57 3.98 -11.90 -6.22
CA ASN A 57 4.91 -10.94 -5.62
C ASN A 57 4.91 -10.97 -4.07
N MET A 58 3.87 -11.52 -3.44
CA MET A 58 3.71 -11.54 -1.98
C MET A 58 4.85 -12.22 -1.19
N PRO A 59 5.56 -13.24 -1.70
CA PRO A 59 6.69 -13.84 -0.99
C PRO A 59 7.83 -12.88 -0.64
N PHE A 60 7.93 -11.74 -1.34
CA PHE A 60 8.97 -10.74 -1.15
C PHE A 60 8.61 -9.68 -0.09
N TYR A 61 7.37 -9.68 0.37
CA TYR A 61 6.83 -8.68 1.28
C TYR A 61 6.58 -9.25 2.68
N GLY A 62 6.60 -8.34 3.64
CA GLY A 62 6.29 -8.61 5.03
C GLY A 62 6.39 -7.35 5.86
N PHE A 63 6.12 -7.47 7.14
CA PHE A 63 6.08 -6.35 8.07
C PHE A 63 6.69 -6.74 9.41
N TYR A 64 7.04 -5.71 10.17
CA TYR A 64 7.47 -5.88 11.54
C TYR A 64 6.31 -5.67 12.52
N GLU A 65 6.29 -6.47 13.58
CA GLU A 65 5.38 -6.31 14.70
C GLU A 65 6.13 -6.37 16.03
N GLY A 66 5.58 -5.73 17.04
CA GLY A 66 6.14 -5.76 18.39
C GLY A 66 5.92 -4.44 19.13
N LYS A 67 6.03 -4.50 20.45
CA LYS A 67 5.75 -3.35 21.33
C LYS A 67 6.65 -2.14 21.03
N ALA A 68 7.88 -2.35 20.57
CA ALA A 68 8.79 -1.26 20.24
C ALA A 68 8.29 -0.35 19.10
N LEU A 69 7.36 -0.83 18.23
CA LEU A 69 6.71 0.02 17.24
C LEU A 69 5.84 1.13 17.85
N GLU A 70 5.24 0.90 19.03
CA GLU A 70 4.43 1.92 19.71
C GLU A 70 5.28 3.16 20.03
N ASN A 71 6.52 2.95 20.52
CA ASN A 71 7.45 4.05 20.80
C ASN A 71 7.96 4.73 19.52
N TYR A 72 8.15 3.96 18.46
CA TYR A 72 8.53 4.47 17.16
C TYR A 72 7.43 5.39 16.57
N HIS A 73 6.17 4.98 16.63
CA HIS A 73 5.04 5.79 16.18
C HIS A 73 4.82 7.03 17.06
N LYS A 74 4.96 6.89 18.38
CA LYS A 74 4.88 8.00 19.34
C LYS A 74 5.88 9.13 19.04
N TYR A 75 7.07 8.79 18.54
CA TYR A 75 8.03 9.79 18.10
C TYR A 75 7.45 10.69 17.00
N TYR A 76 6.81 10.10 15.98
CA TYR A 76 6.18 10.83 14.90
C TYR A 76 4.98 11.66 15.35
N GLU A 77 4.17 11.13 16.24
CA GLU A 77 3.01 11.84 16.81
C GLU A 77 3.46 13.12 17.52
N ILE A 78 4.46 13.02 18.42
CA ILE A 78 4.97 14.19 19.14
C ILE A 78 5.56 15.23 18.20
N LEU A 79 6.34 14.82 17.20
CA LEU A 79 6.90 15.75 16.22
C LEU A 79 5.83 16.43 15.38
N SER A 80 4.79 15.70 15.00
CA SER A 80 3.70 16.21 14.16
C SER A 80 2.84 17.25 14.89
N ASP A 81 2.61 17.03 16.18
CA ASP A 81 1.82 17.94 17.01
C ASP A 81 2.52 19.27 17.27
N THR A 82 3.82 19.22 17.51
CA THR A 82 4.55 20.38 18.03
C THR A 82 5.50 21.01 17.03
N LEU A 83 5.87 20.30 15.96
CA LEU A 83 6.94 20.66 15.03
C LEU A 83 8.21 21.11 15.78
N CYS A 84 8.49 20.47 16.92
CA CYS A 84 9.55 20.82 17.83
C CYS A 84 10.91 20.26 17.38
N ASN A 85 11.94 20.48 18.19
CA ASN A 85 13.27 19.97 17.89
C ASN A 85 13.29 18.43 17.95
N ALA A 86 13.47 17.80 16.80
CA ALA A 86 13.49 16.34 16.64
C ALA A 86 14.52 15.63 17.55
N GLN A 87 15.69 16.24 17.77
CA GLN A 87 16.73 15.68 18.63
C GLN A 87 16.26 15.59 20.09
N ILE A 88 15.59 16.63 20.59
CA ILE A 88 15.07 16.64 21.98
C ILE A 88 14.03 15.54 22.17
N VAL A 89 13.17 15.33 21.18
CA VAL A 89 12.14 14.27 21.23
C VAL A 89 12.81 12.90 21.24
N ALA A 90 13.73 12.66 20.31
CA ALA A 90 14.47 11.40 20.21
C ALA A 90 15.21 11.07 21.52
N ASP A 91 15.97 12.03 22.07
CA ASP A 91 16.73 11.86 23.31
C ASP A 91 15.80 11.59 24.51
N SER A 92 14.64 12.24 24.54
CA SER A 92 13.66 12.07 25.63
C SER A 92 13.02 10.68 25.61
N LEU A 93 12.67 10.19 24.41
CA LEU A 93 12.08 8.85 24.25
C LEU A 93 13.13 7.76 24.51
N GLU A 94 14.36 7.93 23.99
CA GLU A 94 15.44 6.98 24.25
C GLU A 94 15.76 6.88 25.76
N LYS A 95 15.73 8.00 26.46
CA LYS A 95 15.92 8.03 27.91
C LYS A 95 14.79 7.34 28.68
N ALA A 96 13.56 7.45 28.20
CA ALA A 96 12.38 6.88 28.87
C ALA A 96 12.20 5.38 28.58
N ASP A 97 12.35 4.98 27.34
CA ASP A 97 11.97 3.66 26.83
C ASP A 97 13.18 2.82 26.35
N GLY A 98 14.39 3.41 26.40
CA GLY A 98 15.61 2.82 25.84
C GLY A 98 15.74 3.01 24.32
N PRO A 99 16.91 2.68 23.74
CA PRO A 99 17.13 2.84 22.32
C PRO A 99 16.25 1.88 21.50
N PHE A 100 15.65 2.38 20.44
CA PHE A 100 14.91 1.55 19.48
C PHE A 100 15.87 0.66 18.69
N SER A 101 15.48 -0.61 18.50
CA SER A 101 16.22 -1.53 17.62
C SER A 101 15.26 -2.46 16.89
N LEU A 102 15.51 -2.71 15.61
CA LEU A 102 14.78 -3.70 14.82
C LEU A 102 14.82 -5.12 15.44
N SER A 103 15.86 -5.43 16.22
CA SER A 103 15.96 -6.72 16.92
C SER A 103 14.91 -6.93 18.01
N GLN A 104 14.19 -5.87 18.39
CA GLN A 104 13.06 -5.93 19.34
C GLN A 104 11.74 -6.28 18.65
N LEU A 105 11.74 -6.39 17.33
CA LEU A 105 10.58 -6.65 16.52
C LEU A 105 10.63 -8.05 15.91
N THR A 106 9.45 -8.59 15.60
CA THR A 106 9.28 -9.84 14.88
C THR A 106 8.86 -9.55 13.45
N TYR A 107 9.58 -10.11 12.47
CA TYR A 107 9.20 -10.01 11.08
C TYR A 107 8.17 -11.06 10.70
N LYS A 108 7.09 -10.64 10.04
CA LYS A 108 6.01 -11.50 9.52
C LYS A 108 5.95 -11.39 8.00
N ARG A 109 5.84 -12.53 7.33
CA ARG A 109 5.72 -12.58 5.88
C ARG A 109 4.26 -12.43 5.47
N ASP A 110 3.99 -11.58 4.48
CA ASP A 110 2.63 -11.36 3.99
C ASP A 110 1.99 -12.64 3.45
N ILE A 111 2.76 -13.42 2.73
CA ILE A 111 2.29 -14.69 2.15
C ILE A 111 1.73 -15.66 3.20
N GLU A 112 2.15 -15.53 4.46
CA GLU A 112 1.75 -16.39 5.58
C GLU A 112 0.63 -15.78 6.44
N THR A 113 0.28 -14.48 6.21
CA THR A 113 -0.56 -13.71 7.14
C THR A 113 -1.72 -12.96 6.51
N VAL A 114 -1.62 -12.58 5.24
CA VAL A 114 -2.66 -11.79 4.55
C VAL A 114 -3.92 -12.63 4.36
N ASP A 115 -5.06 -12.15 4.84
CA ASP A 115 -6.33 -12.83 4.69
C ASP A 115 -7.10 -12.44 3.42
N SER A 116 -8.09 -13.25 3.09
CA SER A 116 -8.91 -13.06 1.89
C SER A 116 -9.76 -11.80 1.93
N ALA A 117 -10.27 -11.42 3.09
CA ALA A 117 -11.12 -10.23 3.24
C ALA A 117 -10.34 -8.95 2.96
N PHE A 118 -9.12 -8.86 3.48
CA PHE A 118 -8.21 -7.74 3.20
C PHE A 118 -7.92 -7.61 1.70
N LEU A 119 -7.52 -8.72 1.03
CA LEU A 119 -7.19 -8.69 -0.39
C LEU A 119 -8.39 -8.32 -1.27
N VAL A 120 -9.56 -8.90 -1.00
CA VAL A 120 -10.79 -8.56 -1.74
C VAL A 120 -11.12 -7.08 -1.57
N ASN A 121 -11.14 -6.56 -0.34
CA ASN A 121 -11.39 -5.14 -0.11
C ASN A 121 -10.39 -4.27 -0.87
N HIS A 122 -9.10 -4.60 -0.80
CA HIS A 122 -8.04 -3.84 -1.45
C HIS A 122 -8.19 -3.81 -2.98
N ILE A 123 -8.44 -4.97 -3.60
CA ILE A 123 -8.64 -5.11 -5.05
C ILE A 123 -9.90 -4.33 -5.48
N GLU A 124 -11.02 -4.47 -4.77
CA GLU A 124 -12.27 -3.74 -5.09
C GLU A 124 -12.06 -2.23 -5.10
N TRP A 125 -11.36 -1.68 -4.10
CA TRP A 125 -11.04 -0.25 -4.06
C TRP A 125 -10.10 0.17 -5.17
N ALA A 126 -9.07 -0.61 -5.50
CA ALA A 126 -8.15 -0.29 -6.58
C ALA A 126 -8.87 -0.25 -7.95
N PHE A 127 -9.74 -1.24 -8.22
CA PHE A 127 -10.52 -1.29 -9.46
C PHE A 127 -11.64 -0.25 -9.51
N LYS A 128 -12.27 0.08 -8.37
CA LYS A 128 -13.22 1.18 -8.27
C LYS A 128 -12.56 2.48 -8.73
N VAL A 129 -11.42 2.81 -8.17
CA VAL A 129 -10.68 4.04 -8.50
C VAL A 129 -10.27 4.04 -9.97
N ARG A 130 -9.73 2.95 -10.51
CA ARG A 130 -9.36 2.83 -11.92
C ARG A 130 -10.54 3.09 -12.87
N ARG A 131 -11.75 2.63 -12.50
CA ARG A 131 -12.95 2.82 -13.33
C ARG A 131 -13.57 4.21 -13.21
N GLU A 132 -13.56 4.78 -12.01
CA GLU A 132 -14.23 6.05 -11.71
C GLU A 132 -13.42 7.27 -12.14
N GLN A 133 -12.08 7.18 -12.14
CA GLN A 133 -11.23 8.29 -12.50
C GLN A 133 -11.06 8.39 -14.02
N PRO A 134 -11.24 9.59 -14.61
CA PRO A 134 -11.11 9.76 -16.07
C PRO A 134 -9.74 9.36 -16.61
N TRP A 135 -8.66 9.64 -15.88
CA TRP A 135 -7.28 9.29 -16.24
C TRP A 135 -6.98 7.79 -16.18
N GLY A 136 -7.79 7.01 -15.46
CA GLY A 136 -7.65 5.56 -15.37
C GLY A 136 -7.73 4.84 -16.73
N LYS A 137 -8.37 5.45 -17.73
CA LYS A 137 -8.43 4.93 -19.10
C LYS A 137 -7.06 4.90 -19.80
N ASN A 138 -6.16 5.80 -19.43
CA ASN A 138 -4.84 5.94 -20.02
C ASN A 138 -3.75 5.21 -19.23
N VAL A 139 -4.13 4.46 -18.18
CA VAL A 139 -3.23 3.58 -17.44
C VAL A 139 -3.37 2.16 -17.96
N SER A 140 -2.29 1.59 -18.51
CA SER A 140 -2.29 0.20 -18.94
C SER A 140 -2.60 -0.74 -17.77
N PHE A 141 -3.02 -1.98 -18.08
CA PHE A 141 -3.26 -2.95 -17.00
C PHE A 141 -1.97 -3.32 -16.27
N ASP A 142 -0.87 -3.41 -16.98
CA ASP A 142 0.44 -3.74 -16.40
C ASP A 142 0.94 -2.60 -15.50
N ASP A 143 0.84 -1.33 -15.93
CA ASP A 143 1.16 -0.17 -15.09
C ASP A 143 0.24 -0.08 -13.86
N PHE A 144 -1.04 -0.40 -14.03
CA PHE A 144 -1.96 -0.47 -12.90
C PHE A 144 -1.52 -1.51 -11.86
N CYS A 145 -1.16 -2.72 -12.31
CA CYS A 145 -0.69 -3.77 -11.43
C CYS A 145 0.62 -3.40 -10.73
N GLU A 146 1.57 -2.80 -11.46
CA GLU A 146 2.89 -2.48 -10.92
C GLU A 146 2.87 -1.28 -9.97
N TYR A 147 2.17 -0.20 -10.32
CA TYR A 147 2.31 1.07 -9.62
C TYR A 147 1.12 1.43 -8.72
N ILE A 148 -0.11 1.05 -9.09
CA ILE A 148 -1.34 1.49 -8.40
C ILE A 148 -1.90 0.40 -7.49
N LEU A 149 -1.95 -0.84 -7.98
CA LEU A 149 -2.54 -1.98 -7.27
C LEU A 149 -1.83 -2.37 -5.96
N PRO A 150 -0.49 -2.28 -5.79
CA PRO A 150 0.17 -2.79 -4.59
C PRO A 150 -0.40 -2.21 -3.30
N TYR A 151 -0.59 -3.08 -2.30
CA TYR A 151 -1.21 -2.73 -1.01
C TYR A 151 -0.22 -2.17 0.01
N ARG A 152 1.08 -2.31 -0.27
CA ARG A 152 2.16 -1.83 0.60
C ARG A 152 3.24 -1.11 -0.20
N ILE A 153 4.07 -0.34 0.49
CA ILE A 153 5.24 0.34 -0.08
C ILE A 153 6.52 -0.37 0.38
N GLY A 154 6.63 -0.66 1.66
CA GLY A 154 7.80 -1.28 2.26
C GLY A 154 7.43 -2.40 3.23
N ASP A 155 7.87 -2.26 4.48
CA ASP A 155 7.74 -3.24 5.56
C ASP A 155 6.81 -2.75 6.70
N GLU A 156 5.91 -1.83 6.37
CA GLU A 156 4.89 -1.31 7.27
C GLU A 156 3.84 -2.35 7.63
N PRO A 157 3.16 -2.21 8.80
CA PRO A 157 2.01 -3.03 9.14
C PRO A 157 0.89 -2.93 8.10
N LEU A 158 0.18 -4.04 7.85
CA LEU A 158 -0.97 -4.06 6.95
C LEU A 158 -2.12 -3.20 7.47
N SER A 159 -2.75 -2.43 6.58
CA SER A 159 -3.96 -1.68 6.88
C SER A 159 -4.83 -1.49 5.64
N ALA A 160 -6.15 -1.34 5.84
CA ALA A 160 -7.12 -1.11 4.77
C ALA A 160 -7.22 0.39 4.43
N TRP A 161 -6.15 1.00 4.00
CA TRP A 161 -5.97 2.45 3.84
C TRP A 161 -6.71 3.08 2.65
N ARG A 162 -7.07 2.30 1.62
CA ARG A 162 -7.52 2.86 0.33
C ARG A 162 -8.77 3.72 0.45
N GLU A 163 -9.78 3.24 1.18
CA GLU A 163 -11.05 3.98 1.35
C GLU A 163 -10.84 5.32 2.04
N GLU A 164 -10.12 5.32 3.14
CA GLU A 164 -9.84 6.53 3.92
C GLU A 164 -9.08 7.56 3.08
N LEU A 165 -7.99 7.14 2.44
CA LEU A 165 -7.16 8.04 1.66
C LEU A 165 -7.85 8.47 0.36
N TYR A 166 -8.67 7.62 -0.25
CA TYR A 166 -9.53 8.03 -1.36
C TYR A 166 -10.47 9.16 -0.93
N ASN A 167 -11.17 8.99 0.18
CA ASN A 167 -12.11 10.01 0.67
C ASN A 167 -11.39 11.33 1.03
N ARG A 168 -10.14 11.27 1.47
CA ARG A 168 -9.32 12.44 1.79
C ARG A 168 -8.84 13.19 0.54
N TYR A 169 -8.33 12.50 -0.45
CA TYR A 169 -7.63 13.11 -1.58
C TYR A 169 -8.49 13.28 -2.83
N ASN A 170 -9.52 12.46 -3.02
CA ASN A 170 -10.39 12.50 -4.18
C ASN A 170 -11.06 13.86 -4.43
N PRO A 171 -11.56 14.61 -3.40
CA PRO A 171 -12.15 15.94 -3.60
C PRO A 171 -11.17 16.99 -4.17
N ILE A 172 -9.87 16.84 -3.94
CA ILE A 172 -8.83 17.75 -4.48
C ILE A 172 -8.83 17.72 -6.02
N LEU A 173 -9.24 16.60 -6.61
CA LEU A 173 -9.19 16.35 -8.05
C LEU A 173 -10.51 16.68 -8.79
N ASP A 174 -11.47 17.35 -8.14
CA ASP A 174 -12.71 17.78 -8.80
C ASP A 174 -12.44 18.69 -10.00
N MET A 175 -11.47 19.59 -9.87
CA MET A 175 -11.04 20.46 -10.96
C MET A 175 -10.42 19.67 -12.13
N ALA A 176 -9.66 18.61 -11.85
CA ALA A 176 -9.10 17.75 -12.90
C ALA A 176 -10.23 17.11 -13.72
N ARG A 177 -11.23 16.52 -13.05
CA ARG A 177 -12.34 15.82 -13.71
C ARG A 177 -13.18 16.69 -14.63
N THR A 178 -13.27 17.98 -14.34
CA THR A 178 -14.07 18.95 -15.11
C THR A 178 -13.27 19.71 -16.16
N SER A 179 -11.96 19.48 -16.25
CA SER A 179 -11.08 20.13 -17.22
C SER A 179 -11.10 19.45 -18.59
N THR A 180 -10.56 20.12 -19.59
CA THR A 180 -10.30 19.53 -20.92
C THR A 180 -9.19 18.47 -20.89
N GLU A 181 -8.41 18.43 -19.83
CA GLU A 181 -7.30 17.49 -19.59
C GLU A 181 -7.69 16.38 -18.59
N ALA A 182 -9.00 16.11 -18.44
CA ALA A 182 -9.51 15.18 -17.44
C ALA A 182 -8.93 13.75 -17.55
N GLU A 183 -8.57 13.33 -18.76
CA GLU A 183 -8.00 11.99 -19.00
C GLU A 183 -6.45 11.97 -18.91
N ASP A 184 -5.80 13.12 -18.66
CA ASP A 184 -4.34 13.19 -18.47
C ASP A 184 -3.95 12.89 -17.02
N PRO A 185 -3.30 11.74 -16.74
CA PRO A 185 -2.85 11.41 -15.39
C PRO A 185 -1.80 12.40 -14.86
N LEU A 186 -0.99 13.03 -15.73
CA LEU A 186 0.02 14.00 -15.29
C LEU A 186 -0.62 15.31 -14.81
N PHE A 187 -1.73 15.71 -15.42
CA PHE A 187 -2.47 16.89 -14.97
C PHE A 187 -3.06 16.65 -13.58
N ALA A 188 -3.72 15.51 -13.37
CA ALA A 188 -4.26 15.13 -12.08
C ALA A 188 -3.15 14.98 -11.01
N ALA A 189 -2.03 14.33 -11.35
CA ALA A 189 -0.89 14.17 -10.47
C ALA A 189 -0.29 15.50 -10.04
N ARG A 190 -0.19 16.48 -10.95
CA ARG A 190 0.32 17.82 -10.66
C ARG A 190 -0.58 18.56 -9.67
N LEU A 191 -1.90 18.49 -9.86
CA LEU A 191 -2.86 19.12 -8.94
C LEU A 191 -2.78 18.53 -7.54
N LEU A 192 -2.68 17.20 -7.45
CA LEU A 192 -2.54 16.52 -6.15
C LEU A 192 -1.22 16.88 -5.48
N TYR A 193 -0.11 16.85 -6.22
CA TYR A 193 1.20 17.26 -5.72
C TYR A 193 1.19 18.69 -5.21
N ASP A 194 0.66 19.65 -5.98
CA ASP A 194 0.59 21.05 -5.60
C ASP A 194 -0.25 21.28 -4.34
N SER A 195 -1.25 20.43 -4.12
CA SER A 195 -2.07 20.48 -2.91
C SER A 195 -1.33 19.96 -1.68
N ILE A 196 -0.67 18.80 -1.81
CA ILE A 196 0.05 18.17 -0.71
C ILE A 196 1.31 18.97 -0.34
N SER A 197 2.03 19.52 -1.32
CA SER A 197 3.26 20.29 -1.11
C SER A 197 3.07 21.59 -0.32
N LYS A 198 1.82 22.07 -0.17
CA LYS A 198 1.49 23.22 0.68
C LYS A 198 1.40 22.88 2.16
N ILE A 199 1.40 21.58 2.52
CA ILE A 199 1.37 21.16 3.92
C ILE A 199 2.74 21.48 4.54
N GLN A 200 2.73 22.19 5.65
CA GLN A 200 3.96 22.45 6.40
C GLN A 200 4.47 21.17 7.03
N VAL A 201 5.74 20.84 6.76
CA VAL A 201 6.39 19.63 7.26
C VAL A 201 7.75 19.96 7.87
N LEU A 202 8.16 19.15 8.85
CA LEU A 202 9.48 19.17 9.45
C LEU A 202 10.33 18.07 8.83
N TYR A 203 11.27 18.43 7.96
CA TYR A 203 12.25 17.46 7.48
C TYR A 203 13.26 17.15 8.61
N THR A 204 13.40 15.88 8.93
CA THR A 204 14.35 15.42 9.93
C THR A 204 14.94 14.06 9.56
N THR A 205 16.21 13.86 9.89
CA THR A 205 16.88 12.56 9.80
C THR A 205 17.21 12.01 11.19
N VAL A 206 16.77 12.72 12.22
CA VAL A 206 16.97 12.36 13.63
C VAL A 206 15.78 11.49 14.07
N GLN A 207 15.74 10.26 13.64
CA GLN A 207 14.82 9.25 14.14
C GLN A 207 15.52 7.90 14.18
N PRO A 208 15.01 6.96 14.97
CA PRO A 208 15.47 5.58 14.91
C PRO A 208 15.30 5.02 13.49
N LEU A 209 16.24 4.22 13.02
CA LEU A 209 16.04 3.43 11.80
C LEU A 209 15.01 2.34 12.10
N GLY A 210 13.77 2.60 11.73
CA GLY A 210 12.64 1.72 11.90
C GLY A 210 12.03 1.28 10.57
N PRO A 211 10.99 0.45 10.62
CA PRO A 211 10.18 0.10 9.46
C PRO A 211 9.55 1.34 8.81
N HIS A 212 8.98 1.17 7.63
CA HIS A 212 8.10 2.18 7.06
C HIS A 212 6.92 2.45 8.00
N VAL A 213 6.51 3.72 8.11
CA VAL A 213 5.43 4.13 9.04
C VAL A 213 4.07 3.63 8.58
N GLY A 214 3.93 3.43 7.28
CA GLY A 214 2.67 3.04 6.66
C GLY A 214 1.74 4.23 6.38
N PRO A 215 0.45 3.98 6.16
CA PRO A 215 -0.49 5.02 5.74
C PRO A 215 -0.63 6.19 6.72
N SER A 216 -0.35 5.99 8.01
CA SER A 216 -0.35 7.06 9.01
C SER A 216 0.62 8.20 8.70
N VAL A 217 1.59 7.96 7.79
CA VAL A 217 2.52 9.00 7.32
C VAL A 217 1.82 10.21 6.75
N VAL A 218 0.59 10.08 6.24
CA VAL A 218 -0.21 11.20 5.71
C VAL A 218 -0.66 12.17 6.81
N ASP A 219 -0.69 11.73 8.06
CA ASP A 219 -1.03 12.53 9.23
C ASP A 219 0.20 13.11 9.92
N TYR A 220 1.35 12.48 9.73
CA TYR A 220 2.60 12.93 10.30
C TYR A 220 3.22 14.05 9.45
N ARG A 221 3.61 15.13 10.12
CA ARG A 221 4.20 16.30 9.49
C ARG A 221 5.71 16.38 9.69
N ALA A 222 6.33 15.28 10.01
CA ALA A 222 7.75 15.20 10.26
C ALA A 222 8.30 13.86 9.78
N GLY A 223 9.52 13.86 9.28
CA GLY A 223 10.19 12.63 8.86
C GLY A 223 11.32 12.87 7.86
N PRO A 224 12.03 11.82 7.46
CA PRO A 224 13.00 11.85 6.37
C PRO A 224 12.34 11.84 5.00
N CYS A 225 13.15 11.93 3.95
CA CYS A 225 12.68 11.90 2.55
C CYS A 225 11.87 10.63 2.23
N ARG A 226 12.20 9.48 2.85
CA ARG A 226 11.44 8.24 2.69
C ARG A 226 9.97 8.43 3.03
N ASP A 227 9.68 8.99 4.19
CA ASP A 227 8.32 9.14 4.70
C ASP A 227 7.48 10.11 3.83
N PHE A 228 8.10 11.16 3.29
CA PHE A 228 7.42 12.05 2.33
C PHE A 228 7.16 11.37 0.99
N THR A 229 8.08 10.50 0.55
CA THR A 229 7.86 9.67 -0.66
C THR A 229 6.71 8.70 -0.43
N ASP A 230 6.65 8.05 0.74
CA ASP A 230 5.57 7.14 1.10
C ASP A 230 4.23 7.87 1.15
N MET A 231 4.17 9.05 1.79
CA MET A 231 2.96 9.89 1.82
C MET A 231 2.43 10.19 0.42
N MET A 232 3.31 10.59 -0.50
CA MET A 232 2.93 10.86 -1.89
C MET A 232 2.47 9.60 -2.60
N THR A 233 3.17 8.48 -2.41
CA THR A 233 2.81 7.19 -3.04
C THR A 233 1.43 6.72 -2.59
N TYR A 234 1.13 6.79 -1.29
CA TYR A 234 -0.20 6.46 -0.77
C TYR A 234 -1.29 7.36 -1.34
N ALA A 235 -1.05 8.68 -1.36
CA ALA A 235 -2.00 9.65 -1.88
C ALA A 235 -2.29 9.40 -3.37
N PHE A 236 -1.26 9.17 -4.18
CA PHE A 236 -1.40 8.90 -5.61
C PHE A 236 -2.12 7.57 -5.87
N ARG A 237 -1.68 6.48 -5.24
CA ARG A 237 -2.34 5.18 -5.37
C ARG A 237 -3.81 5.21 -4.94
N ALA A 238 -4.16 6.02 -3.93
CA ALA A 238 -5.53 6.15 -3.46
C ALA A 238 -6.48 6.72 -4.51
N VAL A 239 -5.98 7.54 -5.43
CA VAL A 239 -6.77 8.19 -6.49
C VAL A 239 -6.44 7.70 -7.91
N GLY A 240 -5.68 6.62 -8.02
CA GLY A 240 -5.40 5.96 -9.31
C GLY A 240 -4.34 6.64 -10.17
N LEU A 241 -3.31 7.19 -9.53
CA LEU A 241 -2.16 7.86 -10.15
C LEU A 241 -0.87 7.14 -9.83
#